data_ccd13e36a20816bcff42bb6bd33333cb
#
_entry.id   ccd13e36a20816bcff42bb6bd33333cb
#
_cell.length_a   1.000
_cell.length_b   1.000
_cell.length_c   1.000
_cell.angle_alpha   90.00
_cell.angle_beta   90.00
_cell.angle_gamma   90.00
#
_symmetry.space_group_name_H-M   'P 1'
#
loop_
_entity.id
_entity.type
_entity.pdbx_description
1 polymer ?
#
loop_
_entity_poly.entity_id
_entity_poly.type
_entity_poly.pdbx_seq_one_letter_code
_entity_poly.pdbx_strand_id
1 'polypeptide(L)'
;MDSMYINYSLLILFLPLAAFLVQIFFGKKLPRQGDWVSIGAISITLVLAVTMFISMISKYDPKFSEEASFTWLDMGEFTIRLGFLVDNITIIMLLVVALISTCTHIFSTQYLKGDIRYSRYFAYLGLFTFSMNGIVLANNLMSMYMFWELVGVSSYLLIGHWFEKDSAANASKKAFLTNRVGDIGFFIGIMLLYNAIGSFALSDIVNGVSTGLIAGSTLTLAGVGLFLG
;
A
#
# COMPACT_ATOMS: atom_id res chain seq x y z
N MET A 1 21.20 13.09 3.07
CA MET A 1 21.57 12.28 1.90
C MET A 1 20.30 12.10 1.09
N ASP A 2 20.23 12.82 -0.03
CA ASP A 2 19.06 12.67 -0.91
C ASP A 2 19.29 11.43 -1.75
N SER A 3 18.94 10.29 -1.19
CA SER A 3 19.01 9.04 -1.94
C SER A 3 17.99 9.09 -3.08
N MET A 4 18.44 8.78 -4.29
CA MET A 4 17.56 8.68 -5.45
C MET A 4 16.41 7.69 -5.19
N TYR A 5 16.71 6.58 -4.52
CA TYR A 5 15.73 5.53 -4.24
C TYR A 5 14.62 6.00 -3.29
N ILE A 6 14.95 6.70 -2.21
CA ILE A 6 13.96 7.26 -1.28
C ILE A 6 13.11 8.32 -1.99
N ASN A 7 13.70 9.25 -2.74
CA ASN A 7 12.97 10.30 -3.43
C ASN A 7 12.02 9.74 -4.49
N TYR A 8 12.46 8.75 -5.27
CA TYR A 8 11.61 8.10 -6.27
C TYR A 8 10.50 7.29 -5.61
N SER A 9 10.76 6.60 -4.49
CA SER A 9 9.74 5.88 -3.73
C SER A 9 8.67 6.81 -3.17
N LEU A 10 9.04 7.98 -2.68
CA LEU A 10 8.09 9.01 -2.25
C LEU A 10 7.21 9.51 -3.41
N LEU A 11 7.82 9.77 -4.57
CA LEU A 11 7.06 10.16 -5.76
C LEU A 11 6.12 9.04 -6.21
N ILE A 12 6.58 7.79 -6.26
CA ILE A 12 5.79 6.60 -6.59
C ILE A 12 4.59 6.46 -5.63
N LEU A 13 4.79 6.75 -4.35
CA LEU A 13 3.74 6.72 -3.35
C LEU A 13 2.73 7.86 -3.55
N PHE A 14 3.19 9.11 -3.61
CA PHE A 14 2.30 10.26 -3.54
C PHE A 14 1.66 10.66 -4.88
N LEU A 15 2.21 10.29 -6.03
CA LEU A 15 1.59 10.58 -7.33
C LEU A 15 0.19 9.98 -7.50
N PRO A 16 -0.06 8.69 -7.16
CA PRO A 16 -1.41 8.13 -7.22
C PRO A 16 -2.37 8.81 -6.23
N LEU A 17 -1.89 9.21 -5.05
CA LEU A 17 -2.68 9.95 -4.07
C LEU A 17 -3.06 11.34 -4.60
N ALA A 18 -2.13 12.06 -5.20
CA ALA A 18 -2.40 13.36 -5.82
C ALA A 18 -3.44 13.22 -6.96
N ALA A 19 -3.31 12.18 -7.79
CA ALA A 19 -4.28 11.88 -8.83
C ALA A 19 -5.66 11.56 -8.24
N PHE A 20 -5.74 10.78 -7.15
CA PHE A 20 -6.98 10.53 -6.40
C PHE A 20 -7.63 11.83 -5.95
N LEU A 21 -6.88 12.73 -5.30
CA LEU A 21 -7.40 14.00 -4.80
C LEU A 21 -7.91 14.89 -5.94
N VAL A 22 -7.16 15.01 -7.02
CA VAL A 22 -7.60 15.77 -8.20
C VAL A 22 -8.87 15.17 -8.80
N GLN A 23 -8.94 13.85 -8.92
CA GLN A 23 -10.08 13.16 -9.52
C GLN A 23 -11.35 13.26 -8.65
N ILE A 24 -11.24 13.10 -7.34
CA ILE A 24 -12.40 13.12 -6.46
C ILE A 24 -13.04 14.51 -6.39
N PHE A 25 -12.24 15.58 -6.37
CA PHE A 25 -12.73 16.94 -6.24
C PHE A 25 -13.03 17.61 -7.59
N PHE A 26 -12.21 17.38 -8.59
CA PHE A 26 -12.25 18.11 -9.85
C PHE A 26 -12.59 17.23 -11.08
N GLY A 27 -12.54 15.92 -10.97
CA GLY A 27 -12.62 15.00 -12.09
C GLY A 27 -13.81 15.21 -13.02
N LYS A 28 -15.00 15.51 -12.47
CA LYS A 28 -16.20 15.81 -13.29
C LYS A 28 -16.08 17.10 -14.10
N LYS A 29 -15.25 18.04 -13.70
CA LYS A 29 -15.03 19.34 -14.37
C LYS A 29 -13.93 19.29 -15.41
N LEU A 30 -13.08 18.25 -15.36
CA LEU A 30 -11.96 18.10 -16.27
C LEU A 30 -12.38 17.50 -17.61
N PRO A 31 -11.69 17.84 -18.72
CA PRO A 31 -11.90 17.19 -20.02
C PRO A 31 -11.78 15.67 -19.88
N ARG A 32 -12.64 14.90 -20.58
CA ARG A 32 -12.71 13.44 -20.50
C ARG A 32 -12.90 12.90 -19.09
N GLN A 33 -13.53 13.67 -18.20
CA GLN A 33 -13.70 13.37 -16.80
C GLN A 33 -12.35 13.09 -16.05
N GLY A 34 -11.24 13.62 -16.57
CA GLY A 34 -9.94 13.64 -15.92
C GLY A 34 -9.15 12.33 -15.94
N ASP A 35 -9.54 11.31 -16.73
CA ASP A 35 -8.84 10.03 -16.84
C ASP A 35 -7.34 10.18 -17.14
N TRP A 36 -7.00 11.17 -17.98
CA TRP A 36 -5.62 11.49 -18.35
C TRP A 36 -4.74 11.89 -17.16
N VAL A 37 -5.32 12.48 -16.10
CA VAL A 37 -4.57 12.81 -14.86
C VAL A 37 -4.13 11.55 -14.17
N SER A 38 -5.05 10.60 -13.95
CA SER A 38 -4.72 9.32 -13.29
C SER A 38 -3.76 8.50 -14.14
N ILE A 39 -4.03 8.37 -15.45
CA ILE A 39 -3.15 7.63 -16.36
C ILE A 39 -1.76 8.27 -16.42
N GLY A 40 -1.66 9.60 -16.49
CA GLY A 40 -0.39 10.31 -16.49
C GLY A 40 0.39 10.07 -15.22
N ALA A 41 -0.24 10.22 -14.04
CA ALA A 41 0.39 9.97 -12.75
C ALA A 41 0.92 8.53 -12.64
N ILE A 42 0.10 7.53 -12.99
CA ILE A 42 0.49 6.12 -12.94
C ILE A 42 1.57 5.79 -13.98
N SER A 43 1.52 6.38 -15.17
CA SER A 43 2.59 6.19 -16.17
C SER A 43 3.93 6.76 -15.68
N ILE A 44 3.93 7.91 -15.00
CA ILE A 44 5.14 8.46 -14.38
C ILE A 44 5.62 7.52 -13.27
N THR A 45 4.72 7.00 -12.44
CA THR A 45 5.04 6.00 -11.41
C THR A 45 5.73 4.77 -12.00
N LEU A 46 5.23 4.27 -13.14
CA LEU A 46 5.85 3.14 -13.85
C LEU A 46 7.25 3.48 -14.36
N VAL A 47 7.44 4.66 -14.97
CA VAL A 47 8.76 5.10 -15.45
C VAL A 47 9.77 5.18 -14.30
N LEU A 48 9.37 5.74 -13.15
CA LEU A 48 10.21 5.81 -11.96
C LEU A 48 10.57 4.42 -11.42
N ALA A 49 9.59 3.52 -11.34
CA ALA A 49 9.81 2.14 -10.88
C ALA A 49 10.74 1.36 -11.82
N VAL A 50 10.58 1.52 -13.15
CA VAL A 50 11.50 0.93 -14.15
C VAL A 50 12.92 1.50 -14.00
N THR A 51 13.04 2.81 -13.77
CA THR A 51 14.34 3.45 -13.57
C THR A 51 15.05 2.92 -12.32
N MET A 52 14.32 2.78 -11.21
CA MET A 52 14.83 2.16 -9.98
C MET A 52 15.30 0.72 -10.23
N PHE A 53 14.48 -0.06 -10.93
CA PHE A 53 14.79 -1.46 -11.25
C PHE A 53 16.04 -1.60 -12.12
N ILE A 54 16.17 -0.79 -13.18
CA ILE A 54 17.37 -0.79 -14.03
C ILE A 54 18.61 -0.38 -13.22
N SER A 55 18.49 0.63 -12.37
CA SER A 55 19.58 1.07 -11.49
C SER A 55 20.00 -0.03 -10.52
N MET A 56 19.02 -0.74 -9.92
CA MET A 56 19.26 -1.87 -9.03
C MET A 56 20.03 -3.00 -9.73
N ILE A 57 19.62 -3.40 -10.95
CA ILE A 57 20.30 -4.46 -11.71
C ILE A 57 21.72 -4.03 -12.08
N SER A 58 21.90 -2.76 -12.48
CA SER A 58 23.21 -2.25 -12.91
C SER A 58 24.24 -2.17 -11.79
N LYS A 59 23.77 -2.01 -10.54
CA LYS A 59 24.58 -1.85 -9.33
C LYS A 59 24.14 -2.83 -8.24
N TYR A 60 23.89 -4.06 -8.63
CA TYR A 60 23.32 -5.05 -7.71
C TYR A 60 24.17 -5.25 -6.45
N ASP A 61 23.56 -4.96 -5.30
CA ASP A 61 24.10 -5.27 -3.98
C ASP A 61 23.04 -6.11 -3.22
N PRO A 62 23.35 -7.35 -2.85
CA PRO A 62 22.41 -8.21 -2.12
C PRO A 62 22.07 -7.70 -0.72
N LYS A 63 22.86 -6.76 -0.16
CA LYS A 63 22.63 -6.13 1.15
C LYS A 63 22.07 -4.72 1.05
N PHE A 64 21.68 -4.31 -0.17
CA PHE A 64 21.11 -2.98 -0.35
C PHE A 64 19.85 -2.81 0.48
N SER A 65 19.85 -1.80 1.33
CA SER A 65 18.70 -1.40 2.14
C SER A 65 18.85 0.07 2.52
N GLU A 66 17.87 0.87 2.19
CA GLU A 66 17.77 2.26 2.59
C GLU A 66 16.48 2.47 3.38
N GLU A 67 16.59 3.11 4.52
CA GLU A 67 15.46 3.37 5.40
C GLU A 67 15.38 4.86 5.74
N ALA A 68 14.15 5.40 5.69
CA ALA A 68 13.83 6.73 6.17
C ALA A 68 12.65 6.63 7.11
N SER A 69 12.78 7.10 8.34
CA SER A 69 11.71 7.07 9.33
C SER A 69 11.58 8.40 10.05
N PHE A 70 10.36 8.72 10.48
CA PHE A 70 10.07 9.86 11.34
C PHE A 70 9.10 9.44 12.46
N THR A 71 9.20 10.08 13.60
CA THR A 71 8.31 9.82 14.72
C THR A 71 6.98 10.53 14.46
N TRP A 72 5.90 9.75 14.33
CA TRP A 72 4.55 10.25 14.11
C TRP A 72 3.81 10.51 15.43
N LEU A 73 3.92 9.57 16.37
CA LEU A 73 3.29 9.66 17.67
C LEU A 73 4.29 9.25 18.74
N ASP A 74 4.48 10.11 19.75
CA ASP A 74 5.30 9.85 20.91
C ASP A 74 4.48 10.15 22.18
N MET A 75 4.24 9.10 22.96
CA MET A 75 3.54 9.16 24.24
C MET A 75 4.40 8.62 25.38
N GLY A 76 5.71 8.76 25.28
CA GLY A 76 6.68 8.29 26.25
C GLY A 76 7.01 6.81 26.08
N GLU A 77 6.32 5.91 26.75
CA GLU A 77 6.56 4.46 26.61
C GLU A 77 6.02 3.87 25.29
N PHE A 78 5.10 4.57 24.63
CA PHE A 78 4.49 4.13 23.37
C PHE A 78 4.85 5.10 22.24
N THR A 79 5.73 4.67 21.35
CA THR A 79 6.17 5.48 20.19
C THR A 79 5.83 4.78 18.90
N ILE A 80 5.13 5.48 18.00
CA ILE A 80 4.91 5.01 16.63
C ILE A 80 5.79 5.82 15.69
N ARG A 81 6.68 5.14 14.99
CA ARG A 81 7.48 5.69 13.92
C ARG A 81 6.88 5.26 12.60
N LEU A 82 6.65 6.19 11.69
CA LEU A 82 6.31 5.89 10.31
C LEU A 82 7.57 6.00 9.46
N GLY A 83 7.74 5.10 8.52
CA GLY A 83 8.92 5.15 7.68
C GLY A 83 8.78 4.27 6.44
N PHE A 84 9.78 4.39 5.59
CA PHE A 84 9.89 3.70 4.32
C PHE A 84 11.17 2.87 4.30
N LEU A 85 11.03 1.64 3.87
CA LEU A 85 12.12 0.72 3.62
C LEU A 85 12.20 0.45 2.11
N VAL A 86 13.37 0.68 1.54
CA VAL A 86 13.64 0.40 0.13
C VAL A 86 14.78 -0.58 0.05
N ASP A 87 14.46 -1.81 -0.27
CA ASP A 87 15.40 -2.89 -0.55
C ASP A 87 15.17 -3.48 -1.96
N ASN A 88 15.90 -4.50 -2.31
CA ASN A 88 15.78 -5.14 -3.62
C ASN A 88 14.37 -5.70 -3.87
N ILE A 89 13.72 -6.25 -2.83
CA ILE A 89 12.37 -6.82 -2.92
C ILE A 89 11.36 -5.70 -3.12
N THR A 90 11.48 -4.62 -2.36
CA THR A 90 10.63 -3.43 -2.47
C THR A 90 10.66 -2.86 -3.89
N ILE A 91 11.85 -2.73 -4.50
CA ILE A 91 11.98 -2.20 -5.88
C ILE A 91 11.25 -3.10 -6.89
N ILE A 92 11.40 -4.42 -6.77
CA ILE A 92 10.68 -5.37 -7.64
C ILE A 92 9.17 -5.25 -7.44
N MET A 93 8.71 -5.19 -6.21
CA MET A 93 7.28 -5.09 -5.90
C MET A 93 6.67 -3.76 -6.37
N LEU A 94 7.38 -2.64 -6.22
CA LEU A 94 6.94 -1.35 -6.77
C LEU A 94 6.78 -1.41 -8.30
N LEU A 95 7.71 -2.08 -9.00
CA LEU A 95 7.60 -2.28 -10.44
C LEU A 95 6.36 -3.11 -10.82
N VAL A 96 6.10 -4.21 -10.11
CA VAL A 96 4.93 -5.06 -10.34
C VAL A 96 3.64 -4.28 -10.12
N VAL A 97 3.52 -3.55 -9.00
CA VAL A 97 2.35 -2.73 -8.69
C VAL A 97 2.14 -1.66 -9.75
N ALA A 98 3.20 -0.92 -10.13
CA ALA A 98 3.11 0.12 -11.14
C ALA A 98 2.71 -0.42 -12.53
N LEU A 99 3.24 -1.58 -12.92
CA LEU A 99 2.92 -2.22 -14.20
C LEU A 99 1.44 -2.65 -14.26
N ILE A 100 0.98 -3.39 -13.24
CA ILE A 100 -0.40 -3.88 -13.18
C ILE A 100 -1.37 -2.68 -13.11
N SER A 101 -1.06 -1.69 -12.26
CA SER A 101 -1.89 -0.50 -12.14
C SER A 101 -2.00 0.27 -13.45
N THR A 102 -0.90 0.44 -14.19
CA THR A 102 -0.91 1.10 -15.51
C THR A 102 -1.77 0.35 -16.50
N CYS A 103 -1.61 -0.97 -16.61
CA CYS A 103 -2.45 -1.80 -17.48
C CYS A 103 -3.93 -1.67 -17.13
N THR A 104 -4.27 -1.71 -15.84
CA THR A 104 -5.65 -1.59 -15.35
C THR A 104 -6.23 -0.22 -15.65
N HIS A 105 -5.48 0.87 -15.44
CA HIS A 105 -5.96 2.23 -15.78
C HIS A 105 -6.24 2.37 -17.28
N ILE A 106 -5.32 1.89 -18.13
CA ILE A 106 -5.50 1.96 -19.58
C ILE A 106 -6.72 1.13 -20.01
N PHE A 107 -6.84 -0.11 -19.54
CA PHE A 107 -7.98 -0.98 -19.82
C PHE A 107 -9.32 -0.33 -19.41
N SER A 108 -9.35 0.28 -18.24
CA SER A 108 -10.55 0.90 -17.65
C SER A 108 -11.09 2.07 -18.49
N THR A 109 -10.27 2.70 -19.32
CA THR A 109 -10.73 3.78 -20.23
C THR A 109 -11.78 3.30 -21.21
N GLN A 110 -11.66 2.08 -21.69
CA GLN A 110 -12.63 1.49 -22.62
C GLN A 110 -13.73 0.74 -21.85
N TYR A 111 -13.36 0.04 -20.78
CA TYR A 111 -14.29 -0.77 -19.99
C TYR A 111 -15.42 0.07 -19.35
N LEU A 112 -15.12 1.27 -18.87
CA LEU A 112 -16.09 2.16 -18.24
C LEU A 112 -16.54 3.32 -19.13
N LYS A 113 -16.29 3.24 -20.42
CA LYS A 113 -16.68 4.30 -21.37
C LYS A 113 -18.19 4.56 -21.31
N GLY A 114 -18.57 5.80 -20.97
CA GLY A 114 -19.99 6.19 -20.86
C GLY A 114 -20.60 5.97 -19.48
N ASP A 115 -19.85 5.47 -18.50
CA ASP A 115 -20.34 5.34 -17.12
C ASP A 115 -20.48 6.71 -16.45
N ILE A 116 -21.59 6.91 -15.72
CA ILE A 116 -21.91 8.17 -15.02
C ILE A 116 -20.88 8.47 -13.93
N ARG A 117 -20.24 7.43 -13.35
CA ARG A 117 -19.27 7.52 -12.27
C ARG A 117 -17.84 7.26 -12.71
N TYR A 118 -17.56 7.45 -13.98
CA TYR A 118 -16.25 7.23 -14.59
C TYR A 118 -15.11 7.88 -13.78
N SER A 119 -15.21 9.18 -13.49
CA SER A 119 -14.20 9.91 -12.70
C SER A 119 -14.00 9.33 -11.29
N ARG A 120 -15.10 8.91 -10.63
CA ARG A 120 -15.03 8.32 -9.28
C ARG A 120 -14.27 6.99 -9.28
N TYR A 121 -14.46 6.17 -10.31
CA TYR A 121 -13.73 4.91 -10.43
C TYR A 121 -12.22 5.13 -10.55
N PHE A 122 -11.79 6.06 -11.39
CA PHE A 122 -10.36 6.40 -11.53
C PHE A 122 -9.78 6.98 -10.24
N ALA A 123 -10.57 7.75 -9.49
CA ALA A 123 -10.16 8.19 -8.15
C ALA A 123 -9.89 7.00 -7.23
N TYR A 124 -10.84 6.07 -7.11
CA TYR A 124 -10.69 4.91 -6.24
C TYR A 124 -9.55 3.98 -6.69
N LEU A 125 -9.31 3.85 -7.98
CA LEU A 125 -8.19 3.08 -8.50
C LEU A 125 -6.84 3.72 -8.15
N GLY A 126 -6.76 5.07 -8.18
CA GLY A 126 -5.60 5.82 -7.68
C GLY A 126 -5.36 5.63 -6.18
N LEU A 127 -6.43 5.68 -5.37
CA LEU A 127 -6.36 5.39 -3.93
C LEU A 127 -5.87 3.97 -3.65
N PHE A 128 -6.38 2.99 -4.41
CA PHE A 128 -5.94 1.60 -4.31
C PHE A 128 -4.44 1.46 -4.60
N THR A 129 -3.95 2.10 -5.68
CA THR A 129 -2.53 2.07 -6.03
C THR A 129 -1.65 2.75 -4.97
N PHE A 130 -2.10 3.87 -4.42
CA PHE A 130 -1.43 4.52 -3.28
C PHE A 130 -1.31 3.57 -2.09
N SER A 131 -2.40 2.89 -1.73
CA SER A 131 -2.44 1.97 -0.59
C SER A 131 -1.50 0.77 -0.79
N MET A 132 -1.49 0.19 -1.99
CA MET A 132 -0.60 -0.91 -2.34
C MET A 132 0.88 -0.51 -2.27
N ASN A 133 1.23 0.67 -2.81
CA ASN A 133 2.60 1.20 -2.70
C ASN A 133 2.97 1.46 -1.24
N GLY A 134 2.02 1.90 -0.42
CA GLY A 134 2.23 2.12 1.02
C GLY A 134 2.55 0.84 1.79
N ILE A 135 1.88 -0.28 1.49
CA ILE A 135 2.20 -1.60 2.07
C ILE A 135 3.63 -2.00 1.70
N VAL A 136 3.98 -1.88 0.41
CA VAL A 136 5.28 -2.28 -0.12
C VAL A 136 6.42 -1.49 0.51
N LEU A 137 6.20 -0.21 0.80
CA LEU A 137 7.20 0.70 1.36
C LEU A 137 7.26 0.69 2.90
N ALA A 138 6.30 0.07 3.58
CA ALA A 138 6.21 0.12 5.04
C ALA A 138 7.42 -0.55 5.72
N ASN A 139 8.07 0.16 6.64
CA ASN A 139 9.20 -0.35 7.43
C ASN A 139 8.78 -0.92 8.79
N ASN A 140 7.51 -0.87 9.12
CA ASN A 140 6.98 -1.37 10.38
C ASN A 140 5.58 -1.96 10.21
N LEU A 141 5.20 -2.87 11.13
CA LEU A 141 3.93 -3.58 11.06
C LEU A 141 2.72 -2.66 11.23
N MET A 142 2.83 -1.57 12.00
CA MET A 142 1.72 -0.65 12.21
C MET A 142 1.40 0.15 10.94
N SER A 143 2.42 0.66 10.24
CA SER A 143 2.26 1.31 8.93
C SER A 143 1.69 0.33 7.91
N MET A 144 2.21 -0.91 7.88
CA MET A 144 1.72 -1.96 6.99
C MET A 144 0.23 -2.23 7.23
N TYR A 145 -0.20 -2.34 8.49
CA TYR A 145 -1.60 -2.53 8.86
C TYR A 145 -2.48 -1.36 8.42
N MET A 146 -2.03 -0.12 8.61
CA MET A 146 -2.79 1.07 8.18
C MET A 146 -3.03 1.08 6.67
N PHE A 147 -2.02 0.79 5.87
CA PHE A 147 -2.16 0.69 4.42
C PHE A 147 -2.96 -0.54 3.97
N TRP A 148 -2.86 -1.65 4.70
CA TRP A 148 -3.66 -2.85 4.49
C TRP A 148 -5.16 -2.57 4.64
N GLU A 149 -5.54 -1.89 5.70
CA GLU A 149 -6.89 -1.41 5.93
C GLU A 149 -7.40 -0.50 4.80
N LEU A 150 -6.51 0.37 4.30
CA LEU A 150 -6.85 1.28 3.21
C LEU A 150 -7.04 0.54 1.86
N VAL A 151 -6.29 -0.54 1.61
CA VAL A 151 -6.55 -1.47 0.48
C VAL A 151 -7.93 -2.10 0.63
N GLY A 152 -8.28 -2.57 1.81
CA GLY A 152 -9.60 -3.12 2.10
C GLY A 152 -10.75 -2.15 1.79
N VAL A 153 -10.60 -0.89 2.23
CA VAL A 153 -11.59 0.17 1.95
C VAL A 153 -11.65 0.50 0.46
N SER A 154 -10.52 0.67 -0.21
CA SER A 154 -10.50 0.98 -1.64
C SER A 154 -11.05 -0.17 -2.49
N SER A 155 -10.80 -1.42 -2.11
CA SER A 155 -11.41 -2.61 -2.72
C SER A 155 -12.92 -2.62 -2.58
N TYR A 156 -13.44 -2.31 -1.38
CA TYR A 156 -14.88 -2.18 -1.13
C TYR A 156 -15.52 -1.17 -2.07
N LEU A 157 -14.88 0.00 -2.23
CA LEU A 157 -15.39 1.09 -3.10
C LEU A 157 -15.37 0.69 -4.58
N LEU A 158 -14.37 -0.06 -5.03
CA LEU A 158 -14.25 -0.53 -6.40
C LEU A 158 -15.23 -1.67 -6.71
N ILE A 159 -15.38 -2.65 -5.83
CA ILE A 159 -16.35 -3.75 -5.98
C ILE A 159 -17.78 -3.20 -5.97
N GLY A 160 -18.06 -2.22 -5.11
CA GLY A 160 -19.34 -1.54 -5.00
C GLY A 160 -19.55 -0.44 -6.04
N HIS A 161 -18.81 -0.38 -7.14
CA HIS A 161 -18.93 0.68 -8.13
C HIS A 161 -20.36 0.87 -8.65
N TRP A 162 -21.05 -0.23 -8.94
CA TRP A 162 -22.47 -0.25 -9.34
C TRP A 162 -23.40 -0.61 -8.18
N PHE A 163 -23.30 0.11 -7.08
CA PHE A 163 -24.02 -0.16 -5.83
C PHE A 163 -25.56 -0.16 -5.94
N GLU A 164 -26.13 0.36 -7.03
CA GLU A 164 -27.56 0.24 -7.31
C GLU A 164 -27.98 -1.19 -7.66
N LYS A 165 -27.04 -2.03 -8.07
CA LYS A 165 -27.30 -3.46 -8.26
C LYS A 165 -27.11 -4.17 -6.93
N ASP A 166 -28.15 -4.82 -6.43
CA ASP A 166 -28.11 -5.58 -5.17
C ASP A 166 -26.96 -6.59 -5.13
N SER A 167 -26.66 -7.21 -6.28
CA SER A 167 -25.54 -8.15 -6.39
C SER A 167 -24.19 -7.48 -6.12
N ALA A 168 -23.93 -6.30 -6.65
CA ALA A 168 -22.69 -5.55 -6.44
C ALA A 168 -22.60 -5.00 -5.02
N ALA A 169 -23.70 -4.46 -4.49
CA ALA A 169 -23.79 -3.97 -3.11
C ALA A 169 -23.56 -5.09 -2.09
N ASN A 170 -24.14 -6.27 -2.31
CA ASN A 170 -23.95 -7.42 -1.44
C ASN A 170 -22.52 -8.01 -1.57
N ALA A 171 -21.96 -8.05 -2.78
CA ALA A 171 -20.59 -8.51 -3.00
C ALA A 171 -19.57 -7.60 -2.29
N SER A 172 -19.72 -6.27 -2.37
CA SER A 172 -18.82 -5.33 -1.69
C SER A 172 -18.90 -5.46 -0.17
N LYS A 173 -20.12 -5.56 0.40
CA LYS A 173 -20.32 -5.80 1.84
C LYS A 173 -19.67 -7.12 2.28
N LYS A 174 -19.89 -8.20 1.51
CA LYS A 174 -19.30 -9.50 1.81
C LYS A 174 -17.79 -9.44 1.81
N ALA A 175 -17.18 -8.88 0.77
CA ALA A 175 -15.74 -8.74 0.67
C ALA A 175 -15.16 -7.94 1.85
N PHE A 176 -15.77 -6.78 2.18
CA PHE A 176 -15.34 -5.96 3.29
C PHE A 176 -15.42 -6.66 4.64
N LEU A 177 -16.54 -7.35 4.92
CA LEU A 177 -16.73 -8.05 6.19
C LEU A 177 -15.77 -9.24 6.32
N THR A 178 -15.52 -9.98 5.24
CA THR A 178 -14.59 -11.11 5.24
C THR A 178 -13.16 -10.63 5.53
N ASN A 179 -12.71 -9.56 4.85
CA ASN A 179 -11.39 -8.97 5.11
C ASN A 179 -11.29 -8.50 6.56
N ARG A 180 -12.36 -7.86 7.10
CA ARG A 180 -12.35 -7.34 8.48
C ARG A 180 -12.18 -8.44 9.53
N VAL A 181 -12.72 -9.63 9.29
CA VAL A 181 -12.51 -10.78 10.18
C VAL A 181 -11.04 -11.21 10.17
N GLY A 182 -10.41 -11.24 9.00
CA GLY A 182 -8.96 -11.51 8.87
C GLY A 182 -8.12 -10.43 9.57
N ASP A 183 -8.45 -9.16 9.36
CA ASP A 183 -7.72 -8.01 9.93
C ASP A 183 -7.67 -8.05 11.47
N ILE A 184 -8.68 -8.61 12.13
CA ILE A 184 -8.66 -8.83 13.59
C ILE A 184 -7.51 -9.78 13.96
N GLY A 185 -7.35 -10.88 13.20
CA GLY A 185 -6.24 -11.81 13.40
C GLY A 185 -4.89 -11.15 13.17
N PHE A 186 -4.78 -10.37 12.09
CA PHE A 186 -3.57 -9.59 11.77
C PHE A 186 -3.19 -8.65 12.91
N PHE A 187 -4.15 -7.87 13.40
CA PHE A 187 -3.95 -6.93 14.49
C PHE A 187 -3.50 -7.63 15.79
N ILE A 188 -4.14 -8.74 16.14
CA ILE A 188 -3.75 -9.54 17.33
C ILE A 188 -2.29 -10.04 17.16
N GLY A 189 -1.92 -10.53 15.98
CA GLY A 189 -0.55 -10.94 15.68
C GLY A 189 0.47 -9.81 15.90
N ILE A 190 0.16 -8.60 15.41
CA ILE A 190 0.98 -7.40 15.62
C ILE A 190 1.14 -7.08 17.12
N MET A 191 0.03 -7.10 17.86
CA MET A 191 0.05 -6.79 19.30
C MET A 191 0.83 -7.81 20.11
N LEU A 192 0.78 -9.10 19.75
CA LEU A 192 1.59 -10.13 20.40
C LEU A 192 3.09 -9.89 20.19
N LEU A 193 3.51 -9.51 18.98
CA LEU A 193 4.90 -9.16 18.68
C LEU A 193 5.33 -7.90 19.43
N TYR A 194 4.49 -6.86 19.42
CA TYR A 194 4.75 -5.62 20.15
C TYR A 194 4.91 -5.87 21.66
N ASN A 195 4.04 -6.67 22.26
CA ASN A 195 4.13 -7.00 23.69
C ASN A 195 5.42 -7.76 24.03
N ALA A 196 5.98 -8.53 23.10
CA ALA A 196 7.20 -9.29 23.30
C ALA A 196 8.48 -8.46 23.10
N ILE A 197 8.45 -7.44 22.20
CA ILE A 197 9.65 -6.71 21.76
C ILE A 197 9.62 -5.24 22.17
N GLY A 198 8.42 -4.64 22.31
CA GLY A 198 8.25 -3.20 22.57
C GLY A 198 8.42 -2.31 21.32
N SER A 199 8.47 -2.89 20.12
CA SER A 199 8.64 -2.16 18.85
C SER A 199 7.79 -2.75 17.74
N PHE A 200 7.36 -1.88 16.79
CA PHE A 200 6.68 -2.29 15.57
C PHE A 200 7.65 -2.41 14.38
N ALA A 201 8.89 -1.96 14.50
CA ALA A 201 9.86 -1.98 13.42
C ALA A 201 10.20 -3.41 12.98
N LEU A 202 10.21 -3.66 11.67
CA LEU A 202 10.53 -4.98 11.12
C LEU A 202 11.95 -5.42 11.50
N SER A 203 12.90 -4.49 11.53
CA SER A 203 14.28 -4.75 11.95
C SER A 203 14.37 -5.27 13.39
N ASP A 204 13.63 -4.67 14.33
CA ASP A 204 13.61 -5.06 15.72
C ASP A 204 12.94 -6.43 15.90
N ILE A 205 11.89 -6.70 15.14
CA ILE A 205 11.19 -7.99 15.13
C ILE A 205 12.11 -9.11 14.65
N VAL A 206 12.80 -8.91 13.53
CA VAL A 206 13.75 -9.88 12.99
C VAL A 206 14.89 -10.13 13.97
N ASN A 207 15.43 -9.09 14.60
CA ASN A 207 16.45 -9.22 15.63
C ASN A 207 15.93 -9.95 16.87
N GLY A 208 14.71 -9.64 17.33
CA GLY A 208 14.08 -10.31 18.47
C GLY A 208 13.85 -11.81 18.25
N VAL A 209 13.46 -12.19 17.01
CA VAL A 209 13.35 -13.60 16.62
C VAL A 209 14.71 -14.29 16.59
N SER A 210 15.72 -13.65 15.97
CA SER A 210 17.07 -14.24 15.82
C SER A 210 17.80 -14.42 17.15
N THR A 211 17.55 -13.54 18.13
CA THR A 211 18.14 -13.59 19.47
C THR A 211 17.36 -14.48 20.44
N GLY A 212 16.22 -15.03 20.03
CA GLY A 212 15.38 -15.89 20.87
C GLY A 212 14.64 -15.15 21.98
N LEU A 213 14.48 -13.83 21.89
CA LEU A 213 13.74 -13.00 22.84
C LEU A 213 12.25 -13.34 22.87
N ILE A 214 11.70 -13.83 21.74
CA ILE A 214 10.29 -14.19 21.63
C ILE A 214 10.12 -15.68 21.94
N ALA A 215 9.27 -16.00 22.91
CA ALA A 215 8.92 -17.39 23.20
C ALA A 215 8.31 -18.06 21.96
N GLY A 216 8.70 -19.32 21.66
CA GLY A 216 8.25 -20.04 20.48
C GLY A 216 6.72 -20.13 20.35
N SER A 217 6.00 -20.27 21.47
CA SER A 217 4.54 -20.25 21.49
C SER A 217 3.95 -18.88 21.05
N THR A 218 4.52 -17.79 21.53
CA THR A 218 4.12 -16.42 21.14
C THR A 218 4.40 -16.17 19.67
N LEU A 219 5.57 -16.59 19.17
CA LEU A 219 5.94 -16.46 17.77
C LEU A 219 4.97 -17.24 16.85
N THR A 220 4.60 -18.47 17.26
CA THR A 220 3.63 -19.29 16.52
C THR A 220 2.25 -18.63 16.48
N LEU A 221 1.75 -18.15 17.63
CA LEU A 221 0.44 -17.48 17.70
C LEU A 221 0.43 -16.18 16.89
N ALA A 222 1.48 -15.37 17.00
CA ALA A 222 1.62 -14.15 16.22
C ALA A 222 1.68 -14.46 14.72
N GLY A 223 2.45 -15.47 14.31
CA GLY A 223 2.53 -15.91 12.91
C GLY A 223 1.21 -16.40 12.37
N VAL A 224 0.44 -17.18 13.14
CA VAL A 224 -0.93 -17.58 12.74
C VAL A 224 -1.83 -16.37 12.61
N GLY A 225 -1.78 -15.41 13.55
CA GLY A 225 -2.57 -14.19 13.48
C GLY A 225 -2.25 -13.36 12.22
N LEU A 226 -0.98 -13.14 11.92
CA LEU A 226 -0.54 -12.43 10.72
C LEU A 226 -0.94 -13.15 9.42
N PHE A 227 -0.92 -14.49 9.43
CA PHE A 227 -1.29 -15.30 8.26
C PHE A 227 -2.81 -15.32 7.98
N LEU A 228 -3.64 -15.17 9.02
CA LEU A 228 -5.11 -15.13 8.89
C LEU A 228 -5.62 -13.81 8.30
N GLY A 229 -4.88 -12.70 8.43
CA GLY A 229 -5.17 -11.39 7.83
C GLY A 229 -4.70 -11.32 6.40
#